data_3289e32b6c86b9c468baff74d6214ef9
#
_entry.id   3289e32b6c86b9c468baff74d6214ef9
#
_cell.length_a   1.000
_cell.length_b   1.000
_cell.length_c   1.000
_cell.angle_alpha   90.00
_cell.angle_beta   90.00
_cell.angle_gamma   90.00
#
_symmetry.space_group_name_H-M   'P 1'
#
loop_
_entity.id
_entity.type
_entity.pdbx_description
1 polymer ?
#
loop_
_entity_poly.entity_id
_entity_poly.type
_entity_poly.pdbx_seq_one_letter_code
_entity_poly.pdbx_strand_id
1 'polypeptide(L)'
;MNRYLRMIGIPVLALLMTVTFAVPAAADTQADFDQFLQEDWEETVESDYLTMHTSVYDYKSLGLEKPEVTLGDIDYEEFKESVDSAQETLDKLHAFDPAELSDSQKYDYYIYEFYLESLRDLYKYPNLNDMFRPYTGYLTNVTDFFSDFPFYEKQDVEDYLTLVAEIPDYIEQMKTLTREQAEQGYFLDDYSVDDAMFELNEFIEAGEENTMIVNFEDNLDKFDGLTEEEKEAYKARNREIVLEGIIPAYQGVRSLLSELKGSRTAVGGICDYPDGSDYYDALVRYNCSTDMTIEEIFEFLTKAGVEGNAYLEKLLKGNPDFDASATIKHLQDLDDMLAYLQDHMEGFPEGPDVEYTPSYLPPGSNDFAMAYYVVAPVDNIHRNIIRVNKANMSDVNTMYYTLAHEGFPGHLYQFTWHQAQEDYKPFRHELTFMGYEEGWACYVERIMLERSGLDELTAEYLAMEDMLSYVMYAGADIAVNGLGYSPDELGDWLEEMGYSREIQDMMYNISLESPGSYLPYGFGAAKFWSLRQRTEDALGEDFDEEEFHYQLLNHGPRQFELVEEDLNTYVASKGGQLPDDFTFFSSSPVKRGMSDRAKVAAVVLGIAVLAILVVVIRVGLRRRHRRRDIVE
;
A
#
# COMPACT_ATOMS: atom_id res chain seq x y z
N MET A 1 -0.81 -4.73 3.13
CA MET A 1 -0.15 -6.03 2.89
C MET A 1 -1.10 -7.07 2.29
N ASN A 2 -2.24 -7.42 2.86
CA ASN A 2 -3.19 -8.37 2.22
C ASN A 2 -3.66 -7.95 0.81
N ARG A 3 -3.61 -6.67 0.45
CA ARG A 3 -3.95 -6.17 -0.89
C ARG A 3 -2.79 -6.16 -1.87
N TYR A 4 -1.54 -6.06 -1.40
CA TYR A 4 -0.35 -6.32 -2.24
C TYR A 4 -0.27 -7.78 -2.71
N LEU A 5 -0.89 -8.70 -1.95
CA LEU A 5 -0.91 -10.13 -2.27
C LEU A 5 -1.87 -10.51 -3.40
N ARG A 6 -2.86 -9.64 -3.70
CA ARG A 6 -3.70 -9.80 -4.88
C ARG A 6 -2.95 -9.56 -6.19
N MET A 7 -1.76 -8.99 -6.12
CA MET A 7 -0.81 -8.98 -7.24
C MET A 7 -0.05 -10.31 -7.38
N ILE A 8 -0.18 -11.27 -6.43
CA ILE A 8 0.42 -12.61 -6.51
C ILE A 8 -0.56 -13.60 -7.12
N GLY A 9 -1.85 -13.47 -6.76
CA GLY A 9 -2.92 -14.21 -7.39
C GLY A 9 -3.33 -13.48 -8.66
N ILE A 10 -2.77 -13.83 -9.81
CA ILE A 10 -3.42 -13.58 -11.08
C ILE A 10 -4.75 -14.33 -10.96
N PRO A 11 -5.92 -13.67 -11.01
CA PRO A 11 -7.18 -14.42 -10.90
C PRO A 11 -7.23 -15.39 -12.07
N VAL A 12 -7.11 -16.68 -11.76
CA VAL A 12 -7.34 -17.75 -12.73
C VAL A 12 -8.84 -17.77 -12.98
N LEU A 13 -9.28 -17.14 -14.05
CA LEU A 13 -10.67 -17.22 -14.46
C LEU A 13 -10.91 -18.47 -15.28
N ALA A 14 -11.58 -19.41 -14.64
CA ALA A 14 -12.03 -20.63 -15.27
C ALA A 14 -13.38 -20.45 -15.96
N LEU A 15 -13.44 -20.88 -17.16
CA LEU A 15 -14.56 -21.50 -17.91
C LEU A 15 -15.81 -20.65 -18.25
N LEU A 16 -15.86 -20.41 -19.55
CA LEU A 16 -17.02 -19.97 -20.33
C LEU A 16 -18.33 -20.69 -20.00
N MET A 17 -19.30 -19.93 -19.49
CA MET A 17 -20.71 -20.19 -19.75
C MET A 17 -21.30 -19.00 -20.53
N THR A 18 -21.59 -19.21 -21.80
CA THR A 18 -22.31 -18.24 -22.63
C THR A 18 -23.77 -18.18 -22.19
N VAL A 19 -24.13 -17.19 -21.40
CA VAL A 19 -25.51 -16.82 -21.12
C VAL A 19 -25.91 -15.69 -22.08
N THR A 20 -26.87 -15.94 -22.95
CA THR A 20 -27.46 -14.92 -23.83
C THR A 20 -28.46 -14.08 -23.04
N PHE A 21 -28.13 -12.84 -22.74
CA PHE A 21 -29.05 -11.90 -22.12
C PHE A 21 -30.05 -11.32 -23.12
N ALA A 22 -31.34 -11.27 -22.71
CA ALA A 22 -32.38 -10.48 -23.35
C ALA A 22 -32.46 -9.13 -22.65
N VAL A 23 -32.55 -8.03 -23.38
CA VAL A 23 -32.59 -6.66 -22.83
C VAL A 23 -33.89 -6.46 -22.01
N PRO A 24 -33.83 -6.15 -20.70
CA PRO A 24 -34.98 -5.94 -19.84
C PRO A 24 -35.45 -4.48 -19.74
N ALA A 25 -36.61 -4.23 -19.09
CA ALA A 25 -37.13 -2.90 -18.78
C ALA A 25 -36.48 -2.33 -17.50
N ALA A 26 -36.38 -1.01 -17.33
CA ALA A 26 -35.55 -0.31 -16.35
C ALA A 26 -35.59 -0.76 -14.87
N ALA A 27 -36.67 -1.37 -14.37
CA ALA A 27 -36.72 -1.94 -13.01
C ALA A 27 -36.03 -3.32 -12.91
N ASP A 28 -35.96 -4.04 -14.02
CA ASP A 28 -35.20 -5.29 -14.12
C ASP A 28 -33.70 -4.96 -14.28
N THR A 29 -33.32 -3.82 -14.93
CA THR A 29 -31.93 -3.40 -15.15
C THR A 29 -31.17 -3.20 -13.83
N GLN A 30 -31.77 -2.55 -12.82
CA GLN A 30 -31.13 -2.32 -11.52
C GLN A 30 -30.93 -3.63 -10.75
N ALA A 31 -31.93 -4.52 -10.76
CA ALA A 31 -31.81 -5.84 -10.13
C ALA A 31 -30.81 -6.74 -10.87
N ASP A 32 -30.78 -6.67 -12.20
CA ASP A 32 -29.85 -7.41 -13.04
C ASP A 32 -28.40 -6.91 -12.83
N PHE A 33 -28.21 -5.59 -12.59
CA PHE A 33 -26.91 -5.02 -12.26
C PHE A 33 -26.41 -5.49 -10.89
N ASP A 34 -27.24 -5.46 -9.85
CA ASP A 34 -26.87 -5.98 -8.54
C ASP A 34 -26.56 -7.48 -8.59
N GLN A 35 -27.34 -8.24 -9.39
CA GLN A 35 -27.07 -9.65 -9.61
C GLN A 35 -25.74 -9.88 -10.32
N PHE A 36 -25.42 -9.08 -11.34
CA PHE A 36 -24.14 -9.15 -12.06
C PHE A 36 -22.96 -8.92 -11.09
N LEU A 37 -22.99 -7.89 -10.24
CA LEU A 37 -21.91 -7.61 -9.27
C LEU A 37 -21.77 -8.75 -8.24
N GLN A 38 -22.88 -9.34 -7.83
CA GLN A 38 -22.87 -10.48 -6.89
C GLN A 38 -22.29 -11.73 -7.53
N GLU A 39 -22.74 -12.08 -8.74
CA GLU A 39 -22.27 -13.27 -9.48
C GLU A 39 -20.77 -13.15 -9.83
N ASP A 40 -20.31 -11.96 -10.23
CA ASP A 40 -18.92 -11.71 -10.56
C ASP A 40 -18.00 -11.79 -9.31
N TRP A 41 -18.48 -11.29 -8.15
CA TRP A 41 -17.76 -11.47 -6.89
C TRP A 41 -17.69 -12.95 -6.47
N GLU A 42 -18.82 -13.68 -6.57
CA GLU A 42 -18.87 -15.12 -6.25
C GLU A 42 -17.89 -15.89 -7.16
N GLU A 43 -17.89 -15.62 -8.47
CA GLU A 43 -16.96 -16.21 -9.44
C GLU A 43 -15.49 -15.90 -9.07
N THR A 44 -15.19 -14.65 -8.68
CA THR A 44 -13.85 -14.22 -8.28
C THR A 44 -13.35 -14.99 -7.05
N VAL A 45 -14.12 -15.05 -5.98
CA VAL A 45 -13.68 -15.73 -4.75
C VAL A 45 -13.70 -17.27 -4.87
N GLU A 46 -14.56 -17.84 -5.72
CA GLU A 46 -14.59 -19.28 -5.99
C GLU A 46 -13.50 -19.74 -6.97
N SER A 47 -12.86 -18.81 -7.70
CA SER A 47 -11.79 -19.14 -8.64
C SER A 47 -10.42 -19.26 -7.99
N ASP A 48 -10.17 -18.54 -6.90
CA ASP A 48 -8.86 -18.48 -6.23
C ASP A 48 -8.96 -18.75 -4.73
N TYR A 49 -8.21 -19.76 -4.26
CA TYR A 49 -8.23 -20.15 -2.85
C TYR A 49 -7.67 -19.06 -1.94
N LEU A 50 -6.63 -18.36 -2.34
CA LEU A 50 -6.01 -17.33 -1.50
C LEU A 50 -6.96 -16.14 -1.34
N THR A 51 -7.61 -15.73 -2.41
CA THR A 51 -8.64 -14.68 -2.38
C THR A 51 -9.79 -15.08 -1.47
N MET A 52 -10.36 -16.28 -1.64
CA MET A 52 -11.43 -16.75 -0.77
C MET A 52 -10.99 -16.78 0.70
N HIS A 53 -9.84 -17.36 1.00
CA HIS A 53 -9.39 -17.57 2.38
C HIS A 53 -9.10 -16.24 3.12
N THR A 54 -8.69 -15.19 2.41
CA THR A 54 -8.43 -13.87 3.00
C THR A 54 -9.68 -12.98 3.06
N SER A 55 -10.56 -13.10 2.07
CA SER A 55 -11.74 -12.24 1.94
C SER A 55 -12.97 -12.77 2.64
N VAL A 56 -13.05 -14.09 2.91
CA VAL A 56 -14.24 -14.74 3.45
C VAL A 56 -13.89 -15.60 4.68
N TYR A 57 -14.59 -15.35 5.79
CA TYR A 57 -14.39 -16.10 7.04
C TYR A 57 -15.14 -17.46 7.03
N ASP A 58 -16.41 -17.48 6.59
CA ASP A 58 -17.26 -18.69 6.54
C ASP A 58 -17.94 -18.81 5.16
N TYR A 59 -17.18 -19.26 4.16
CA TYR A 59 -17.68 -19.47 2.79
C TYR A 59 -18.89 -20.39 2.72
N LYS A 60 -19.01 -21.37 3.65
CA LYS A 60 -20.14 -22.31 3.70
C LYS A 60 -21.44 -21.60 4.06
N SER A 61 -21.41 -20.62 4.97
CA SER A 61 -22.58 -19.84 5.37
C SER A 61 -23.09 -18.93 4.25
N LEU A 62 -22.18 -18.50 3.36
CA LEU A 62 -22.51 -17.71 2.18
C LEU A 62 -22.94 -18.56 0.99
N GLY A 63 -22.82 -19.89 1.07
CA GLY A 63 -23.21 -20.82 0.01
C GLY A 63 -22.15 -20.95 -1.09
N LEU A 64 -20.93 -20.46 -0.87
CA LEU A 64 -19.82 -20.51 -1.81
C LEU A 64 -19.17 -21.90 -1.85
N GLU A 65 -18.59 -22.24 -3.01
CA GLU A 65 -17.84 -23.48 -3.21
C GLU A 65 -16.33 -23.22 -3.03
N LYS A 66 -15.68 -24.04 -2.20
CA LYS A 66 -14.25 -23.91 -1.94
C LYS A 66 -13.43 -24.22 -3.20
N PRO A 67 -12.55 -23.30 -3.66
CA PRO A 67 -11.65 -23.57 -4.79
C PRO A 67 -10.62 -24.65 -4.50
N GLU A 68 -9.92 -25.09 -5.54
CA GLU A 68 -8.74 -25.95 -5.40
C GLU A 68 -7.66 -25.22 -4.59
N VAL A 69 -7.02 -25.95 -3.67
CA VAL A 69 -5.97 -25.39 -2.83
C VAL A 69 -4.65 -25.46 -3.60
N THR A 70 -4.31 -24.38 -4.29
CA THR A 70 -3.08 -24.27 -5.11
C THR A 70 -2.64 -22.80 -5.17
N LEU A 71 -1.35 -22.57 -5.48
CA LEU A 71 -0.82 -21.23 -5.81
C LEU A 71 -1.10 -20.83 -7.25
N GLY A 72 -1.63 -21.74 -8.08
CA GLY A 72 -1.79 -21.51 -9.51
C GLY A 72 -0.46 -21.51 -10.27
N ASP A 73 -0.50 -20.98 -11.46
CA ASP A 73 0.67 -20.82 -12.34
C ASP A 73 1.10 -19.35 -12.45
N ILE A 74 2.31 -19.08 -12.89
CA ILE A 74 2.81 -17.74 -13.20
C ILE A 74 3.65 -17.77 -14.47
N ASP A 75 3.02 -17.39 -15.58
CA ASP A 75 3.63 -17.31 -16.90
C ASP A 75 2.95 -16.25 -17.78
N TYR A 76 3.37 -16.12 -19.04
CA TYR A 76 2.79 -15.15 -19.98
C TYR A 76 1.33 -15.43 -20.32
N GLU A 77 0.87 -16.70 -20.28
CA GLU A 77 -0.52 -17.03 -20.57
C GLU A 77 -1.43 -16.56 -19.44
N GLU A 78 -1.01 -16.70 -18.18
CA GLU A 78 -1.73 -16.17 -17.03
C GLU A 78 -1.91 -14.65 -17.05
N PHE A 79 -0.86 -13.90 -17.42
CA PHE A 79 -1.00 -12.44 -17.63
C PHE A 79 -2.00 -12.11 -18.73
N LYS A 80 -1.95 -12.88 -19.83
CA LYS A 80 -2.90 -12.69 -20.92
C LYS A 80 -4.33 -13.06 -20.51
N GLU A 81 -4.51 -14.15 -19.78
CA GLU A 81 -5.83 -14.56 -19.25
C GLU A 81 -6.40 -13.50 -18.31
N SER A 82 -5.57 -12.87 -17.46
CA SER A 82 -5.97 -11.75 -16.60
C SER A 82 -6.46 -10.54 -17.40
N VAL A 83 -5.76 -10.18 -18.50
CA VAL A 83 -6.19 -9.12 -19.41
C VAL A 83 -7.51 -9.47 -20.08
N ASP A 84 -7.64 -10.68 -20.61
CA ASP A 84 -8.83 -11.16 -21.32
C ASP A 84 -10.04 -11.19 -20.38
N SER A 85 -9.85 -11.64 -19.14
CA SER A 85 -10.86 -11.67 -18.10
C SER A 85 -11.34 -10.27 -17.70
N ALA A 86 -10.41 -9.35 -17.39
CA ALA A 86 -10.80 -7.98 -17.06
C ALA A 86 -11.58 -7.33 -18.21
N GLN A 87 -11.19 -7.62 -19.49
CA GLN A 87 -11.93 -7.13 -20.66
C GLN A 87 -13.33 -7.77 -20.77
N GLU A 88 -13.46 -9.07 -20.48
CA GLU A 88 -14.76 -9.75 -20.50
C GLU A 88 -15.72 -9.17 -19.45
N THR A 89 -15.23 -8.93 -18.24
CA THR A 89 -16.03 -8.30 -17.18
C THR A 89 -16.39 -6.85 -17.54
N LEU A 90 -15.47 -6.08 -18.15
CA LEU A 90 -15.78 -4.75 -18.70
C LEU A 90 -16.87 -4.80 -19.77
N ASP A 91 -16.82 -5.77 -20.68
CA ASP A 91 -17.84 -5.92 -21.74
C ASP A 91 -19.21 -6.24 -21.13
N LYS A 92 -19.28 -7.06 -20.05
CA LYS A 92 -20.51 -7.32 -19.28
C LYS A 92 -21.00 -6.06 -18.57
N LEU A 93 -20.10 -5.30 -17.93
CA LEU A 93 -20.40 -4.03 -17.25
C LEU A 93 -20.96 -2.99 -18.23
N HIS A 94 -20.34 -2.83 -19.40
CA HIS A 94 -20.75 -1.89 -20.43
C HIS A 94 -22.07 -2.26 -21.15
N ALA A 95 -22.63 -3.45 -20.89
CA ALA A 95 -23.96 -3.79 -21.36
C ALA A 95 -25.09 -3.06 -20.58
N PHE A 96 -24.77 -2.51 -19.40
CA PHE A 96 -25.68 -1.69 -18.61
C PHE A 96 -25.56 -0.21 -19.01
N ASP A 97 -26.70 0.49 -19.14
CA ASP A 97 -26.73 1.94 -19.31
C ASP A 97 -26.70 2.62 -17.92
N PRO A 98 -25.63 3.35 -17.54
CA PRO A 98 -25.58 4.02 -16.24
C PRO A 98 -26.75 5.00 -16.00
N ALA A 99 -27.39 5.52 -17.05
CA ALA A 99 -28.55 6.40 -16.91
C ALA A 99 -29.78 5.68 -16.35
N GLU A 100 -29.85 4.34 -16.44
CA GLU A 100 -30.95 3.50 -15.92
C GLU A 100 -30.68 2.99 -14.49
N LEU A 101 -29.47 3.19 -13.96
CA LEU A 101 -29.04 2.79 -12.64
C LEU A 101 -29.46 3.81 -11.56
N SER A 102 -29.60 3.38 -10.31
CA SER A 102 -29.73 4.27 -9.16
C SER A 102 -28.43 5.07 -8.93
N ASP A 103 -28.50 6.13 -8.13
CA ASP A 103 -27.32 6.97 -7.88
C ASP A 103 -26.20 6.16 -7.19
N SER A 104 -26.50 5.28 -6.21
CA SER A 104 -25.51 4.39 -5.60
C SER A 104 -24.91 3.40 -6.62
N GLN A 105 -25.76 2.79 -7.48
CA GLN A 105 -25.28 1.85 -8.52
C GLN A 105 -24.42 2.53 -9.59
N LYS A 106 -24.62 3.83 -9.86
CA LYS A 106 -23.71 4.59 -10.75
C LYS A 106 -22.30 4.70 -10.18
N TYR A 107 -22.19 4.91 -8.84
CA TYR A 107 -20.88 4.87 -8.18
C TYR A 107 -20.23 3.50 -8.35
N ASP A 108 -20.95 2.42 -8.05
CA ASP A 108 -20.44 1.07 -8.24
C ASP A 108 -20.00 0.81 -9.68
N TYR A 109 -20.79 1.29 -10.67
CA TYR A 109 -20.45 1.16 -12.10
C TYR A 109 -19.13 1.85 -12.43
N TYR A 110 -18.99 3.16 -12.12
CA TYR A 110 -17.78 3.93 -12.48
C TYR A 110 -16.54 3.53 -11.66
N ILE A 111 -16.73 3.10 -10.42
CA ILE A 111 -15.64 2.58 -9.59
C ILE A 111 -15.13 1.26 -10.15
N TYR A 112 -16.04 0.37 -10.55
CA TYR A 112 -15.66 -0.92 -11.11
C TYR A 112 -15.05 -0.79 -12.50
N GLU A 113 -15.60 0.10 -13.34
CA GLU A 113 -15.03 0.44 -14.66
C GLU A 113 -13.58 0.90 -14.53
N PHE A 114 -13.31 1.90 -13.67
CA PHE A 114 -11.96 2.41 -13.45
C PHE A 114 -10.99 1.32 -12.96
N TYR A 115 -11.41 0.51 -12.01
CA TYR A 115 -10.60 -0.58 -11.46
C TYR A 115 -10.22 -1.62 -12.53
N LEU A 116 -11.22 -2.13 -13.25
CA LEU A 116 -11.01 -3.14 -14.29
C LEU A 116 -10.14 -2.62 -15.45
N GLU A 117 -10.36 -1.38 -15.87
CA GLU A 117 -9.53 -0.75 -16.88
C GLU A 117 -8.08 -0.61 -16.44
N SER A 118 -7.86 -0.11 -15.20
CA SER A 118 -6.51 0.05 -14.65
C SER A 118 -5.78 -1.28 -14.52
N LEU A 119 -6.46 -2.32 -14.03
CA LEU A 119 -5.90 -3.66 -13.87
C LEU A 119 -5.58 -4.30 -15.24
N ARG A 120 -6.53 -4.25 -16.19
CA ARG A 120 -6.34 -4.72 -17.56
C ARG A 120 -5.12 -4.07 -18.21
N ASP A 121 -5.01 -2.73 -18.08
CA ASP A 121 -3.96 -1.97 -18.76
C ASP A 121 -2.59 -2.24 -18.12
N LEU A 122 -2.52 -2.47 -16.80
CA LEU A 122 -1.29 -2.84 -16.11
C LEU A 122 -0.77 -4.23 -16.55
N TYR A 123 -1.66 -5.22 -16.67
CA TYR A 123 -1.26 -6.60 -17.01
C TYR A 123 -0.92 -6.82 -18.49
N LYS A 124 -1.12 -5.84 -19.37
CA LYS A 124 -0.68 -5.90 -20.78
C LYS A 124 0.84 -6.01 -20.96
N TYR A 125 1.62 -5.71 -19.91
CA TYR A 125 3.08 -5.58 -19.99
C TYR A 125 3.82 -6.58 -19.09
N PRO A 126 3.68 -7.89 -19.30
CA PRO A 126 4.25 -8.91 -18.41
C PRO A 126 5.77 -8.86 -18.33
N ASN A 127 6.46 -8.29 -19.34
CA ASN A 127 7.92 -8.13 -19.32
C ASN A 127 8.42 -7.09 -18.29
N LEU A 128 7.54 -6.20 -17.82
CA LEU A 128 7.88 -5.13 -16.87
C LEU A 128 7.45 -5.48 -15.43
N ASN A 129 6.89 -6.68 -15.23
CA ASN A 129 6.59 -7.23 -13.91
C ASN A 129 7.79 -8.03 -13.40
N ASP A 130 8.61 -7.43 -12.55
CA ASP A 130 9.82 -8.05 -12.01
C ASP A 130 9.47 -9.04 -10.88
N MET A 131 9.74 -10.33 -11.09
CA MET A 131 9.41 -11.39 -10.11
C MET A 131 10.23 -11.30 -8.82
N PHE A 132 11.47 -10.82 -8.92
CA PHE A 132 12.44 -10.82 -7.83
C PHE A 132 12.92 -9.43 -7.42
N ARG A 133 12.05 -8.42 -7.60
CA ARG A 133 12.31 -7.06 -7.12
C ARG A 133 12.43 -7.07 -5.59
N PRO A 134 13.45 -6.40 -5.02
CA PRO A 134 13.57 -6.35 -3.57
C PRO A 134 12.36 -5.61 -2.95
N TYR A 135 11.96 -6.03 -1.77
CA TYR A 135 10.88 -5.49 -0.94
C TYR A 135 9.45 -5.54 -1.52
N THR A 136 9.28 -5.48 -2.82
CA THR A 136 7.96 -5.37 -3.48
C THR A 136 7.72 -6.44 -4.55
N GLY A 137 8.66 -7.33 -4.78
CA GLY A 137 8.54 -8.40 -5.78
C GLY A 137 7.62 -9.54 -5.34
N TYR A 138 7.22 -10.34 -6.31
CA TYR A 138 6.34 -11.50 -6.07
C TYR A 138 6.87 -12.44 -4.99
N LEU A 139 8.19 -12.69 -4.98
CA LEU A 139 8.79 -13.61 -4.00
C LEU A 139 8.70 -13.10 -2.57
N THR A 140 8.93 -11.81 -2.33
CA THR A 140 8.78 -11.18 -1.01
C THR A 140 7.34 -11.28 -0.55
N ASN A 141 6.40 -10.96 -1.43
CA ASN A 141 4.98 -11.02 -1.15
C ASN A 141 4.51 -12.43 -0.77
N VAL A 142 4.97 -13.48 -1.44
CA VAL A 142 4.64 -14.88 -1.10
C VAL A 142 5.04 -15.21 0.34
N THR A 143 6.26 -14.85 0.75
CA THR A 143 6.72 -15.16 2.12
C THR A 143 6.01 -14.36 3.19
N ASP A 144 5.71 -13.11 2.93
CA ASP A 144 4.99 -12.25 3.86
C ASP A 144 3.55 -12.74 4.07
N PHE A 145 2.90 -13.16 2.99
CA PHE A 145 1.57 -13.77 3.06
C PHE A 145 1.52 -14.97 3.99
N PHE A 146 2.39 -15.94 3.78
CA PHE A 146 2.38 -17.15 4.58
C PHE A 146 2.82 -16.92 6.03
N SER A 147 3.49 -15.82 6.31
CA SER A 147 3.79 -15.42 7.69
C SER A 147 2.56 -15.06 8.50
N ASP A 148 1.48 -14.57 7.85
CA ASP A 148 0.23 -14.14 8.48
C ASP A 148 -1.00 -14.97 8.08
N PHE A 149 -0.80 -16.13 7.47
CA PHE A 149 -1.89 -17.00 7.03
C PHE A 149 -2.81 -17.37 8.21
N PRO A 150 -4.11 -17.02 8.15
CA PRO A 150 -5.02 -17.25 9.27
C PRO A 150 -5.47 -18.71 9.36
N PHE A 151 -5.55 -19.26 10.57
CA PHE A 151 -6.17 -20.55 10.84
C PHE A 151 -7.53 -20.35 11.48
N TYR A 152 -8.60 -20.62 10.73
CA TYR A 152 -9.99 -20.59 11.19
C TYR A 152 -10.45 -21.97 11.65
N GLU A 153 -10.09 -23.00 10.92
CA GLU A 153 -10.37 -24.41 11.23
C GLU A 153 -9.13 -25.28 11.01
N LYS A 154 -9.17 -26.52 11.50
CA LYS A 154 -8.05 -27.45 11.34
C LYS A 154 -7.66 -27.69 9.89
N GLN A 155 -8.61 -27.61 8.96
CA GLN A 155 -8.35 -27.81 7.53
C GLN A 155 -7.40 -26.76 6.98
N ASP A 156 -7.45 -25.53 7.51
CA ASP A 156 -6.59 -24.45 7.05
C ASP A 156 -5.10 -24.72 7.28
N VAL A 157 -4.76 -25.49 8.31
CA VAL A 157 -3.38 -25.93 8.55
C VAL A 157 -2.91 -26.92 7.48
N GLU A 158 -3.77 -27.83 7.03
CA GLU A 158 -3.45 -28.74 5.91
C GLU A 158 -3.37 -27.98 4.58
N ASP A 159 -4.26 -27.00 4.36
CA ASP A 159 -4.27 -26.15 3.18
C ASP A 159 -3.00 -25.30 3.11
N TYR A 160 -2.62 -24.64 4.21
CA TYR A 160 -1.33 -23.96 4.34
C TYR A 160 -0.16 -24.84 3.92
N LEU A 161 -0.07 -26.06 4.50
CA LEU A 161 1.02 -26.98 4.20
C LEU A 161 1.00 -27.51 2.77
N THR A 162 -0.16 -27.51 2.12
CA THR A 162 -0.29 -27.81 0.70
C THR A 162 0.30 -26.68 -0.14
N LEU A 163 -0.11 -25.45 0.14
CA LEU A 163 0.36 -24.27 -0.57
C LEU A 163 1.86 -24.00 -0.42
N VAL A 164 2.38 -24.06 0.81
CA VAL A 164 3.84 -23.84 1.02
C VAL A 164 4.70 -24.93 0.39
N ALA A 165 4.15 -26.15 0.20
CA ALA A 165 4.85 -27.20 -0.53
C ALA A 165 4.92 -26.95 -2.04
N GLU A 166 4.06 -26.09 -2.60
CA GLU A 166 4.08 -25.67 -4.02
C GLU A 166 5.07 -24.52 -4.27
N ILE A 167 5.48 -23.76 -3.24
CA ILE A 167 6.38 -22.59 -3.41
C ILE A 167 7.63 -22.91 -4.23
N PRO A 168 8.35 -24.03 -4.04
CA PRO A 168 9.52 -24.33 -4.86
C PRO A 168 9.23 -24.44 -6.35
N ASP A 169 8.11 -25.05 -6.75
CA ASP A 169 7.71 -25.19 -8.15
C ASP A 169 7.25 -23.84 -8.71
N TYR A 170 6.53 -23.05 -7.92
CA TYR A 170 6.13 -21.70 -8.27
C TYR A 170 7.35 -20.76 -8.50
N ILE A 171 8.39 -20.87 -7.66
CA ILE A 171 9.68 -20.18 -7.85
C ILE A 171 10.37 -20.61 -9.15
N GLU A 172 10.32 -21.88 -9.54
CA GLU A 172 10.91 -22.32 -10.81
C GLU A 172 10.17 -21.72 -12.04
N GLN A 173 8.85 -21.51 -11.95
CA GLN A 173 8.09 -20.78 -12.97
C GLN A 173 8.52 -19.31 -13.04
N MET A 174 8.61 -18.62 -11.90
CA MET A 174 9.13 -17.24 -11.82
C MET A 174 10.53 -17.12 -12.43
N LYS A 175 11.42 -18.06 -12.13
CA LYS A 175 12.78 -18.09 -12.70
C LYS A 175 12.78 -18.28 -14.20
N THR A 176 11.84 -19.06 -14.72
CA THR A 176 11.69 -19.29 -16.16
C THR A 176 11.24 -17.98 -16.83
N LEU A 177 10.20 -17.36 -16.32
CA LEU A 177 9.69 -16.08 -16.81
C LEU A 177 10.78 -14.98 -16.76
N THR A 178 11.51 -14.87 -15.64
CA THR A 178 12.60 -13.89 -15.51
C THR A 178 13.73 -14.11 -16.52
N ARG A 179 14.07 -15.36 -16.87
CA ARG A 179 15.04 -15.62 -17.96
C ARG A 179 14.53 -15.15 -19.31
N GLU A 180 13.27 -15.42 -19.61
CA GLU A 180 12.63 -15.00 -20.85
C GLU A 180 12.53 -13.47 -20.97
N GLN A 181 12.24 -12.78 -19.85
CA GLN A 181 12.31 -11.32 -19.76
C GLN A 181 13.74 -10.81 -20.01
N ALA A 182 14.75 -11.38 -19.33
CA ALA A 182 16.14 -10.99 -19.48
C ALA A 182 16.71 -11.24 -20.89
N GLU A 183 16.29 -12.32 -21.59
CA GLU A 183 16.63 -12.57 -23.00
C GLU A 183 16.11 -11.48 -23.92
N GLN A 184 15.03 -10.81 -23.53
CA GLN A 184 14.45 -9.66 -24.23
C GLN A 184 15.02 -8.32 -23.76
N GLY A 185 15.90 -8.33 -22.75
CA GLY A 185 16.59 -7.16 -22.22
C GLY A 185 15.86 -6.48 -21.05
N TYR A 186 14.78 -7.08 -20.56
CA TYR A 186 14.07 -6.61 -19.35
C TYR A 186 14.63 -7.30 -18.12
N PHE A 187 15.24 -6.54 -17.23
CA PHE A 187 15.78 -7.06 -15.98
C PHE A 187 16.01 -5.93 -14.97
N LEU A 188 16.21 -6.29 -13.71
CA LEU A 188 16.57 -5.37 -12.64
C LEU A 188 17.92 -4.67 -12.93
N ASP A 189 18.07 -3.44 -12.46
CA ASP A 189 19.38 -2.79 -12.43
C ASP A 189 20.33 -3.45 -11.41
N ASP A 190 21.63 -3.17 -11.53
CA ASP A 190 22.63 -3.84 -10.71
C ASP A 190 22.52 -3.52 -9.21
N TYR A 191 21.98 -2.35 -8.85
CA TYR A 191 21.75 -1.96 -7.47
C TYR A 191 20.60 -2.77 -6.88
N SER A 192 19.45 -2.84 -7.57
CA SER A 192 18.29 -3.65 -7.17
C SER A 192 18.65 -5.15 -7.08
N VAL A 193 19.47 -5.67 -8.01
CA VAL A 193 19.98 -7.05 -7.91
C VAL A 193 20.80 -7.28 -6.64
N ASP A 194 21.68 -6.33 -6.27
CA ASP A 194 22.49 -6.47 -5.05
C ASP A 194 21.62 -6.46 -3.79
N ASP A 195 20.57 -5.67 -3.75
CA ASP A 195 19.65 -5.60 -2.62
C ASP A 195 18.72 -6.83 -2.56
N ALA A 196 18.19 -7.31 -3.69
CA ALA A 196 17.46 -8.57 -3.76
C ALA A 196 18.33 -9.76 -3.30
N MET A 197 19.60 -9.80 -3.70
CA MET A 197 20.55 -10.82 -3.23
C MET A 197 20.83 -10.72 -1.72
N PHE A 198 20.78 -9.53 -1.16
CA PHE A 198 20.92 -9.32 0.27
C PHE A 198 19.73 -9.94 1.03
N GLU A 199 18.48 -9.64 0.62
CA GLU A 199 17.29 -10.24 1.20
C GLU A 199 17.25 -11.75 1.10
N LEU A 200 17.58 -12.29 -0.09
CA LEU A 200 17.69 -13.74 -0.29
C LEU A 200 18.69 -14.38 0.66
N ASN A 201 19.84 -13.73 0.91
CA ASN A 201 20.83 -14.26 1.84
C ASN A 201 20.31 -14.22 3.30
N GLU A 202 19.62 -13.16 3.72
CA GLU A 202 19.02 -13.12 5.06
C GLU A 202 18.01 -14.25 5.25
N PHE A 203 17.11 -14.45 4.27
CA PHE A 203 16.14 -15.54 4.30
C PHE A 203 16.79 -16.93 4.35
N ILE A 204 17.82 -17.17 3.52
CA ILE A 204 18.54 -18.46 3.46
C ILE A 204 19.33 -18.71 4.75
N GLU A 205 20.03 -17.69 5.27
CA GLU A 205 20.91 -17.82 6.43
C GLU A 205 20.14 -17.97 7.75
N ALA A 206 18.87 -17.55 7.78
CA ALA A 206 17.99 -17.73 8.93
C ALA A 206 17.80 -19.23 9.29
N GLY A 207 17.82 -20.12 8.31
CA GLY A 207 17.76 -21.57 8.55
C GLY A 207 16.59 -21.98 9.43
N GLU A 208 16.86 -22.57 10.60
CA GLU A 208 15.83 -22.97 11.58
C GLU A 208 15.09 -21.77 12.22
N GLU A 209 15.64 -20.59 12.16
CA GLU A 209 15.05 -19.32 12.65
C GLU A 209 14.30 -18.57 11.54
N ASN A 210 14.09 -19.21 10.37
CA ASN A 210 13.36 -18.62 9.26
C ASN A 210 11.93 -18.25 9.67
N THR A 211 11.46 -17.08 9.21
CA THR A 211 10.15 -16.54 9.56
C THR A 211 9.00 -17.47 9.23
N MET A 212 9.05 -18.18 8.10
CA MET A 212 8.04 -19.19 7.73
C MET A 212 7.99 -20.39 8.68
N ILE A 213 9.06 -20.64 9.43
CA ILE A 213 9.04 -21.67 10.49
C ILE A 213 8.50 -21.06 11.78
N VAL A 214 9.11 -19.96 12.23
CA VAL A 214 8.82 -19.36 13.54
C VAL A 214 7.39 -18.84 13.62
N ASN A 215 6.90 -18.16 12.56
CA ASN A 215 5.56 -17.60 12.53
C ASN A 215 4.49 -18.70 12.45
N PHE A 216 4.73 -19.74 11.64
CA PHE A 216 3.84 -20.89 11.59
C PHE A 216 3.73 -21.58 12.96
N GLU A 217 4.86 -21.83 13.63
CA GLU A 217 4.88 -22.46 14.96
C GLU A 217 4.15 -21.60 16.00
N ASP A 218 4.36 -20.29 16.01
CA ASP A 218 3.68 -19.34 16.92
C ASP A 218 2.17 -19.26 16.67
N ASN A 219 1.76 -19.19 15.40
CA ASN A 219 0.35 -19.20 15.01
C ASN A 219 -0.33 -20.54 15.39
N LEU A 220 0.37 -21.65 15.17
CA LEU A 220 -0.15 -22.97 15.51
C LEU A 220 -0.27 -23.18 17.03
N ASP A 221 0.66 -22.63 17.83
CA ASP A 221 0.60 -22.69 19.30
C ASP A 221 -0.61 -21.93 19.85
N LYS A 222 -1.01 -20.83 19.21
CA LYS A 222 -2.19 -20.04 19.55
C LYS A 222 -3.51 -20.65 19.07
N PHE A 223 -3.45 -21.63 18.17
CA PHE A 223 -4.64 -22.26 17.60
C PHE A 223 -5.15 -23.40 18.49
N ASP A 224 -6.36 -23.27 19.03
CA ASP A 224 -6.95 -24.20 19.99
C ASP A 224 -7.56 -25.47 19.35
N GLY A 225 -7.62 -25.53 18.02
CA GLY A 225 -8.29 -26.60 17.27
C GLY A 225 -7.54 -27.94 17.16
N LEU A 226 -6.34 -28.06 17.77
CA LEU A 226 -5.42 -29.20 17.62
C LEU A 226 -4.91 -29.73 18.95
N THR A 227 -4.58 -31.03 18.97
CA THR A 227 -3.84 -31.64 20.07
C THR A 227 -2.34 -31.31 19.95
N GLU A 228 -1.59 -31.38 21.06
CA GLU A 228 -0.14 -31.14 21.05
C GLU A 228 0.62 -32.09 20.11
N GLU A 229 0.18 -33.37 19.98
CA GLU A 229 0.77 -34.33 19.06
C GLU A 229 0.57 -33.92 17.59
N GLU A 230 -0.61 -33.38 17.26
CA GLU A 230 -0.90 -32.86 15.92
C GLU A 230 -0.09 -31.58 15.64
N LYS A 231 -0.01 -30.65 16.61
CA LYS A 231 0.82 -29.43 16.47
C LYS A 231 2.27 -29.79 16.18
N GLU A 232 2.87 -30.67 16.95
CA GLU A 232 4.26 -31.11 16.73
C GLU A 232 4.47 -31.80 15.37
N ALA A 233 3.48 -32.57 14.90
CA ALA A 233 3.55 -33.20 13.57
C ALA A 233 3.50 -32.17 12.45
N TYR A 234 2.63 -31.15 12.56
CA TYR A 234 2.53 -30.07 11.58
C TYR A 234 3.77 -29.17 11.59
N LYS A 235 4.30 -28.82 12.76
CA LYS A 235 5.57 -28.08 12.88
C LYS A 235 6.71 -28.80 12.19
N ALA A 236 6.85 -30.11 12.43
CA ALA A 236 7.90 -30.92 11.81
C ALA A 236 7.75 -30.93 10.27
N ARG A 237 6.52 -31.04 9.75
CA ARG A 237 6.24 -31.05 8.30
C ARG A 237 6.56 -29.67 7.68
N ASN A 238 6.12 -28.57 8.29
CA ASN A 238 6.44 -27.24 7.79
C ASN A 238 7.95 -26.99 7.77
N ARG A 239 8.65 -27.37 8.85
CA ARG A 239 10.11 -27.25 8.94
C ARG A 239 10.83 -28.02 7.82
N GLU A 240 10.39 -29.23 7.51
CA GLU A 240 10.92 -30.03 6.40
C GLU A 240 10.71 -29.32 5.05
N ILE A 241 9.50 -28.79 4.79
CA ILE A 241 9.18 -28.06 3.54
C ILE A 241 10.09 -26.82 3.40
N VAL A 242 10.23 -26.04 4.45
CA VAL A 242 11.04 -24.81 4.40
C VAL A 242 12.52 -25.12 4.20
N LEU A 243 13.08 -26.03 5.03
CA LEU A 243 14.53 -26.31 5.02
C LEU A 243 14.97 -27.10 3.80
N GLU A 244 14.15 -28.05 3.32
CA GLU A 244 14.54 -28.98 2.24
C GLU A 244 13.94 -28.57 0.87
N GLY A 245 12.93 -27.70 0.84
CA GLY A 245 12.26 -27.23 -0.37
C GLY A 245 12.50 -25.74 -0.64
N ILE A 246 11.96 -24.86 0.23
CA ILE A 246 11.92 -23.41 -0.02
C ILE A 246 13.31 -22.78 0.02
N ILE A 247 14.13 -23.04 1.06
CA ILE A 247 15.50 -22.50 1.13
C ILE A 247 16.36 -22.91 -0.06
N PRO A 248 16.37 -24.17 -0.54
CA PRO A 248 17.03 -24.53 -1.80
C PRO A 248 16.50 -23.79 -3.03
N ALA A 249 15.19 -23.53 -3.13
CA ALA A 249 14.61 -22.73 -4.22
C ALA A 249 15.13 -21.28 -4.19
N TYR A 250 15.20 -20.64 -3.01
CA TYR A 250 15.81 -19.32 -2.82
C TYR A 250 17.29 -19.26 -3.21
N GLN A 251 18.06 -20.32 -2.91
CA GLN A 251 19.43 -20.47 -3.40
C GLN A 251 19.49 -20.52 -4.94
N GLY A 252 18.47 -21.13 -5.56
CA GLY A 252 18.28 -21.14 -7.01
C GLY A 252 18.03 -19.75 -7.57
N VAL A 253 17.17 -18.94 -6.93
CA VAL A 253 16.93 -17.53 -7.31
C VAL A 253 18.20 -16.71 -7.19
N ARG A 254 18.92 -16.82 -6.06
CA ARG A 254 20.20 -16.14 -5.86
C ARG A 254 21.20 -16.43 -6.98
N SER A 255 21.26 -17.69 -7.42
CA SER A 255 22.13 -18.11 -8.52
C SER A 255 21.70 -17.49 -9.85
N LEU A 256 20.39 -17.44 -10.11
CA LEU A 256 19.81 -16.80 -11.30
C LEU A 256 20.12 -15.30 -11.35
N LEU A 257 19.87 -14.56 -10.26
CA LEU A 257 20.12 -13.12 -10.21
C LEU A 257 21.62 -12.83 -10.43
N SER A 258 22.51 -13.63 -9.86
CA SER A 258 23.95 -13.51 -10.09
C SER A 258 24.34 -13.78 -11.55
N GLU A 259 23.69 -14.73 -12.23
CA GLU A 259 23.90 -15.06 -13.66
C GLU A 259 23.42 -13.91 -14.56
N LEU A 260 22.26 -13.35 -14.27
CA LEU A 260 21.60 -12.36 -15.13
C LEU A 260 22.04 -10.91 -14.84
N LYS A 261 22.77 -10.65 -13.74
CA LYS A 261 23.26 -9.31 -13.42
C LYS A 261 24.00 -8.70 -14.60
N GLY A 262 23.62 -7.45 -14.96
CA GLY A 262 24.14 -6.72 -16.13
C GLY A 262 23.49 -7.07 -17.45
N SER A 263 22.41 -7.86 -17.49
CA SER A 263 21.64 -8.17 -18.70
C SER A 263 20.60 -7.09 -19.05
N ARG A 264 20.30 -6.17 -18.12
CA ARG A 264 19.39 -5.06 -18.35
C ARG A 264 19.84 -4.18 -19.53
N THR A 265 18.90 -3.81 -20.40
CA THR A 265 19.18 -2.94 -21.57
C THR A 265 18.77 -1.48 -21.37
N ALA A 266 17.80 -1.20 -20.52
CA ALA A 266 17.43 0.16 -20.16
C ALA A 266 18.59 0.86 -19.42
N VAL A 267 18.83 2.13 -19.71
CA VAL A 267 19.92 2.93 -19.11
C VAL A 267 19.43 3.64 -17.84
N GLY A 268 18.19 4.13 -17.87
CA GLY A 268 17.54 4.87 -16.77
C GLY A 268 16.33 4.13 -16.22
N GLY A 269 15.21 4.84 -16.06
CA GLY A 269 13.97 4.32 -15.50
C GLY A 269 13.20 3.37 -16.42
N ILE A 270 11.97 3.07 -16.03
CA ILE A 270 11.05 2.19 -16.79
C ILE A 270 10.76 2.74 -18.19
N CYS A 271 10.62 4.05 -18.34
CA CYS A 271 10.36 4.70 -19.63
C CYS A 271 11.43 4.44 -20.71
N ASP A 272 12.62 3.96 -20.34
CA ASP A 272 13.68 3.58 -21.29
C ASP A 272 13.48 2.19 -21.93
N TYR A 273 12.53 1.40 -21.44
CA TYR A 273 12.17 0.13 -22.08
C TYR A 273 11.20 0.34 -23.23
N PRO A 274 11.18 -0.58 -24.23
CA PRO A 274 10.04 -0.66 -25.16
C PRO A 274 8.74 -0.81 -24.36
N ASP A 275 7.71 -0.07 -24.73
CA ASP A 275 6.41 -0.01 -24.03
C ASP A 275 6.49 0.47 -22.56
N GLY A 276 7.67 0.89 -22.08
CA GLY A 276 7.90 1.29 -20.68
C GLY A 276 7.10 2.51 -20.26
N SER A 277 6.93 3.49 -21.16
CA SER A 277 6.08 4.66 -20.89
C SER A 277 4.62 4.28 -20.73
N ASP A 278 4.08 3.44 -21.62
CA ASP A 278 2.67 2.99 -21.56
C ASP A 278 2.42 2.14 -20.30
N TYR A 279 3.39 1.30 -19.91
CA TYR A 279 3.30 0.55 -18.64
C TYR A 279 3.32 1.48 -17.44
N TYR A 280 4.23 2.47 -17.43
CA TYR A 280 4.34 3.38 -16.29
C TYR A 280 3.12 4.29 -16.15
N ASP A 281 2.50 4.71 -17.26
CA ASP A 281 1.21 5.39 -17.24
C ASP A 281 0.12 4.53 -16.57
N ALA A 282 0.03 3.24 -16.94
CA ALA A 282 -0.91 2.31 -16.31
C ALA A 282 -0.61 2.08 -14.83
N LEU A 283 0.67 1.97 -14.44
CA LEU A 283 1.11 1.81 -13.05
C LEU A 283 0.76 3.05 -12.21
N VAL A 284 0.98 4.25 -12.74
CA VAL A 284 0.63 5.51 -12.08
C VAL A 284 -0.88 5.63 -11.91
N ARG A 285 -1.66 5.35 -12.96
CA ARG A 285 -3.14 5.36 -12.90
C ARG A 285 -3.66 4.45 -11.81
N TYR A 286 -3.16 3.21 -11.75
CA TYR A 286 -3.54 2.21 -10.74
C TYR A 286 -3.13 2.66 -9.33
N ASN A 287 -1.85 3.03 -9.13
CA ASN A 287 -1.31 3.36 -7.81
C ASN A 287 -1.79 4.71 -7.27
N CYS A 288 -2.00 5.71 -8.13
CA CYS A 288 -2.53 7.01 -7.71
C CYS A 288 -4.06 7.08 -7.65
N SER A 289 -4.77 6.06 -8.16
CA SER A 289 -6.25 6.05 -8.21
C SER A 289 -6.84 7.31 -8.87
N THR A 290 -6.30 7.72 -10.04
CA THR A 290 -6.69 8.94 -10.74
C THR A 290 -6.43 8.82 -12.24
N ASP A 291 -7.18 9.59 -13.06
CA ASP A 291 -6.95 9.75 -14.49
C ASP A 291 -6.00 10.92 -14.83
N MET A 292 -5.39 11.55 -13.83
CA MET A 292 -4.36 12.59 -14.06
C MET A 292 -3.16 12.00 -14.80
N THR A 293 -2.60 12.76 -15.74
CA THR A 293 -1.37 12.38 -16.44
C THR A 293 -0.14 12.43 -15.53
N ILE A 294 0.92 11.72 -15.93
CA ILE A 294 2.22 11.74 -15.23
C ILE A 294 2.71 13.17 -15.02
N GLU A 295 2.63 14.02 -16.05
CA GLU A 295 3.06 15.41 -15.99
C GLU A 295 2.22 16.22 -15.00
N GLU A 296 0.90 16.04 -15.00
CA GLU A 296 0.01 16.72 -14.05
C GLU A 296 0.29 16.32 -12.60
N ILE A 297 0.53 15.02 -12.35
CA ILE A 297 0.89 14.52 -11.02
C ILE A 297 2.28 15.07 -10.62
N PHE A 298 3.24 15.07 -11.52
CA PHE A 298 4.58 15.59 -11.25
C PHE A 298 4.56 17.09 -10.90
N GLU A 299 3.81 17.89 -11.67
CA GLU A 299 3.62 19.33 -11.37
C GLU A 299 2.92 19.54 -10.03
N PHE A 300 1.91 18.72 -9.73
CA PHE A 300 1.18 18.75 -8.46
C PHE A 300 2.08 18.44 -7.27
N LEU A 301 2.89 17.37 -7.33
CA LEU A 301 3.85 16.99 -6.29
C LEU A 301 4.97 18.03 -6.16
N THR A 302 5.48 18.55 -7.26
CA THR A 302 6.49 19.64 -7.24
C THR A 302 5.94 20.87 -6.54
N LYS A 303 4.71 21.29 -6.85
CA LYS A 303 4.05 22.41 -6.16
C LYS A 303 3.90 22.13 -4.66
N ALA A 304 3.44 20.92 -4.28
CA ALA A 304 3.29 20.53 -2.88
C ALA A 304 4.64 20.58 -2.13
N GLY A 305 5.70 20.08 -2.73
CA GLY A 305 7.03 20.07 -2.15
C GLY A 305 7.63 21.47 -2.02
N VAL A 306 7.56 22.30 -3.07
CA VAL A 306 8.07 23.68 -3.05
C VAL A 306 7.34 24.52 -2.00
N GLU A 307 6.01 24.50 -1.99
CA GLU A 307 5.20 25.27 -1.04
C GLU A 307 5.37 24.74 0.40
N GLY A 308 5.42 23.41 0.58
CA GLY A 308 5.60 22.77 1.88
C GLY A 308 6.97 23.06 2.49
N ASN A 309 8.04 22.92 1.72
CA ASN A 309 9.38 23.26 2.20
C ASN A 309 9.54 24.77 2.51
N ALA A 310 8.93 25.64 1.70
CA ALA A 310 8.91 27.09 1.98
C ALA A 310 8.12 27.40 3.27
N TYR A 311 7.01 26.69 3.50
CA TYR A 311 6.22 26.78 4.73
C TYR A 311 7.05 26.31 5.94
N LEU A 312 7.69 25.14 5.86
CA LEU A 312 8.52 24.57 6.92
C LEU A 312 9.71 25.48 7.24
N GLU A 313 10.38 26.01 6.24
CA GLU A 313 11.47 26.99 6.42
C GLU A 313 10.99 28.24 7.18
N LYS A 314 9.82 28.76 6.82
CA LYS A 314 9.21 29.91 7.51
C LYS A 314 8.81 29.59 8.94
N LEU A 315 8.28 28.38 9.21
CA LEU A 315 7.96 27.86 10.52
C LEU A 315 9.21 27.87 11.42
N LEU A 316 10.29 27.28 10.95
CA LEU A 316 11.56 27.16 11.69
C LEU A 316 12.24 28.52 11.89
N LYS A 317 12.26 29.38 10.88
CA LYS A 317 12.77 30.77 11.01
C LYS A 317 11.96 31.60 12.01
N GLY A 318 10.64 31.34 12.14
CA GLY A 318 9.77 31.96 13.12
C GLY A 318 10.01 31.48 14.55
N ASN A 319 10.64 30.32 14.72
CA ASN A 319 10.86 29.63 15.99
C ASN A 319 12.33 29.18 16.12
N PRO A 320 13.31 30.10 16.25
CA PRO A 320 14.74 29.77 16.20
C PRO A 320 15.25 28.91 17.37
N ASP A 321 14.49 28.80 18.45
CA ASP A 321 14.80 27.97 19.61
C ASP A 321 14.04 26.61 19.57
N PHE A 322 13.44 26.24 18.43
CA PHE A 322 12.71 24.99 18.26
C PHE A 322 13.62 23.77 18.44
N ASP A 323 13.15 22.79 19.20
CA ASP A 323 13.80 21.51 19.43
C ASP A 323 12.89 20.37 18.99
N ALA A 324 13.22 19.73 17.88
CA ALA A 324 12.47 18.61 17.31
C ALA A 324 12.53 17.32 18.17
N SER A 325 13.29 17.29 19.27
CA SER A 325 13.45 16.09 20.11
C SER A 325 12.30 15.83 21.08
N ALA A 326 11.26 16.67 21.06
CA ALA A 326 10.09 16.47 21.91
C ALA A 326 9.36 15.18 21.51
N THR A 327 8.99 14.37 22.54
CA THR A 327 8.32 13.09 22.36
C THR A 327 7.04 13.01 23.16
N ILE A 328 6.09 12.23 22.69
CA ILE A 328 4.88 11.87 23.43
C ILE A 328 5.30 11.09 24.69
N LYS A 329 4.82 11.54 25.87
CA LYS A 329 5.28 10.99 27.16
C LYS A 329 4.21 10.22 27.93
N HIS A 330 2.96 10.39 27.57
CA HIS A 330 1.82 9.82 28.29
C HIS A 330 1.34 8.49 27.69
N LEU A 331 1.84 8.12 26.50
CA LEU A 331 1.53 6.88 25.79
C LEU A 331 2.82 6.07 25.69
N GLN A 332 2.82 4.83 26.18
CA GLN A 332 4.05 4.02 26.27
C GLN A 332 3.90 2.61 25.71
N ASP A 333 2.70 2.10 25.60
CA ASP A 333 2.45 0.80 25.00
C ASP A 333 1.39 0.88 23.90
N LEU A 334 1.28 -0.22 23.16
CA LEU A 334 0.44 -0.35 21.97
C LEU A 334 -1.04 -0.15 22.29
N ASP A 335 -1.52 -0.78 23.38
CA ASP A 335 -2.94 -0.74 23.76
C ASP A 335 -3.34 0.67 24.23
N ASP A 336 -2.48 1.35 25.01
CA ASP A 336 -2.69 2.74 25.43
C ASP A 336 -2.74 3.69 24.23
N MET A 337 -1.88 3.49 23.21
CA MET A 337 -1.86 4.32 22.00
C MET A 337 -3.12 4.13 21.16
N LEU A 338 -3.53 2.90 20.90
CA LEU A 338 -4.74 2.61 20.13
C LEU A 338 -6.01 3.09 20.82
N ALA A 339 -6.11 2.90 22.15
CA ALA A 339 -7.24 3.42 22.92
C ALA A 339 -7.27 4.96 22.88
N TYR A 340 -6.11 5.61 23.01
CA TYR A 340 -6.02 7.07 22.91
C TYR A 340 -6.45 7.59 21.54
N LEU A 341 -6.00 6.96 20.46
CA LEU A 341 -6.39 7.31 19.10
C LEU A 341 -7.91 7.21 18.91
N GLN A 342 -8.51 6.11 19.36
CA GLN A 342 -9.95 5.89 19.31
C GLN A 342 -10.75 6.90 20.13
N ASP A 343 -10.23 7.32 21.28
CA ASP A 343 -10.86 8.32 22.15
C ASP A 343 -10.76 9.77 21.62
N HIS A 344 -9.92 10.01 20.59
CA HIS A 344 -9.65 11.36 20.04
C HIS A 344 -10.02 11.48 18.55
N MET A 345 -11.18 10.91 18.20
CA MET A 345 -11.72 10.93 16.84
C MET A 345 -12.70 12.08 16.57
N GLU A 346 -12.59 13.21 17.29
CA GLU A 346 -13.44 14.38 17.03
C GLU A 346 -13.27 14.83 15.57
N GLY A 347 -14.37 15.18 14.90
CA GLY A 347 -14.35 15.58 13.49
C GLY A 347 -14.28 14.42 12.49
N PHE A 348 -14.39 13.18 12.95
CA PHE A 348 -14.63 12.02 12.10
C PHE A 348 -16.05 11.48 12.35
N PRO A 349 -16.73 10.94 11.31
CA PRO A 349 -18.04 10.29 11.49
C PRO A 349 -17.97 9.14 12.49
N GLU A 350 -19.08 8.88 13.19
CA GLU A 350 -19.17 7.74 14.11
C GLU A 350 -18.99 6.41 13.34
N GLY A 351 -17.93 5.67 13.66
CA GLY A 351 -17.64 4.36 13.07
C GLY A 351 -18.39 3.22 13.75
N PRO A 352 -18.37 2.01 13.15
CA PRO A 352 -18.92 0.82 13.79
C PRO A 352 -18.14 0.43 15.04
N ASP A 353 -18.83 -0.19 16.01
CA ASP A 353 -18.18 -0.83 17.16
C ASP A 353 -17.57 -2.16 16.69
N VAL A 354 -16.26 -2.22 16.54
CA VAL A 354 -15.53 -3.39 16.02
C VAL A 354 -14.50 -3.89 17.02
N GLU A 355 -14.29 -5.20 17.02
CA GLU A 355 -13.18 -5.82 17.75
C GLU A 355 -11.92 -5.75 16.90
N TYR A 356 -10.75 -5.58 17.55
CA TYR A 356 -9.45 -5.64 16.91
C TYR A 356 -8.42 -6.27 17.84
N THR A 357 -7.39 -6.87 17.24
CA THR A 357 -6.32 -7.54 17.99
C THR A 357 -4.97 -6.97 17.59
N PRO A 358 -4.37 -6.12 18.42
CA PRO A 358 -2.98 -5.72 18.22
C PRO A 358 -2.05 -6.87 18.58
N SER A 359 -1.03 -7.09 17.77
CA SER A 359 -0.03 -8.13 18.02
C SER A 359 1.33 -7.75 17.46
N TYR A 360 2.37 -8.23 18.12
CA TYR A 360 3.73 -8.01 17.64
C TYR A 360 4.11 -9.04 16.60
N LEU A 361 4.84 -8.58 15.59
CA LEU A 361 5.53 -9.48 14.68
C LEU A 361 6.57 -10.31 15.46
N PRO A 362 6.77 -11.59 15.10
CA PRO A 362 7.83 -12.39 15.68
C PRO A 362 9.22 -11.78 15.45
N PRO A 363 10.19 -12.05 16.32
CA PRO A 363 11.57 -11.60 16.12
C PRO A 363 12.14 -12.14 14.79
N GLY A 364 12.72 -11.27 13.98
CA GLY A 364 13.29 -11.64 12.68
C GLY A 364 12.30 -11.55 11.51
N SER A 365 11.04 -11.17 11.76
CA SER A 365 10.13 -10.74 10.71
C SER A 365 10.66 -9.49 10.00
N ASN A 366 10.21 -9.30 8.75
CA ASN A 366 10.65 -8.21 7.88
C ASN A 366 10.90 -6.89 8.65
N ASP A 367 12.15 -6.44 8.69
CA ASP A 367 12.58 -5.22 9.40
C ASP A 367 12.03 -3.93 8.73
N PHE A 368 11.33 -4.05 7.60
CA PHE A 368 10.95 -2.91 6.76
C PHE A 368 9.65 -2.26 7.20
N ALA A 369 8.61 -3.03 7.49
CA ALA A 369 7.33 -2.47 7.94
C ALA A 369 7.37 -2.13 9.43
N MET A 370 6.90 -0.93 9.79
CA MET A 370 6.70 -0.56 11.21
C MET A 370 5.46 -1.23 11.80
N ALA A 371 4.38 -1.23 11.04
CA ALA A 371 3.14 -1.91 11.35
C ALA A 371 2.36 -2.16 10.05
N TYR A 372 1.28 -2.94 10.14
CA TYR A 372 0.28 -3.08 9.09
C TYR A 372 -1.05 -3.59 9.62
N TYR A 373 -2.11 -3.20 8.94
CA TYR A 373 -3.46 -3.66 9.23
C TYR A 373 -3.83 -4.84 8.32
N VAL A 374 -4.41 -5.88 8.91
CA VAL A 374 -5.00 -7.02 8.19
C VAL A 374 -6.50 -6.79 8.09
N VAL A 375 -6.98 -6.61 6.87
CA VAL A 375 -8.39 -6.27 6.60
C VAL A 375 -9.31 -7.41 7.05
N ALA A 376 -10.40 -7.05 7.74
CA ALA A 376 -11.40 -8.00 8.18
C ALA A 376 -12.12 -8.65 6.99
N PRO A 377 -12.48 -9.96 7.05
CA PRO A 377 -13.26 -10.61 6.01
C PRO A 377 -14.61 -9.95 5.76
N VAL A 378 -15.14 -10.08 4.55
CA VAL A 378 -16.39 -9.45 4.12
C VAL A 378 -17.59 -9.84 4.99
N ASP A 379 -17.59 -11.04 5.53
CA ASP A 379 -18.65 -11.62 6.39
C ASP A 379 -18.35 -11.54 7.89
N ASN A 380 -17.22 -10.91 8.30
CA ASN A 380 -16.86 -10.78 9.71
C ASN A 380 -16.06 -9.49 10.02
N ILE A 381 -16.76 -8.36 10.10
CA ILE A 381 -16.19 -7.03 10.39
C ILE A 381 -15.46 -6.93 11.75
N HIS A 382 -15.64 -7.88 12.66
CA HIS A 382 -15.00 -7.90 13.98
C HIS A 382 -13.63 -8.59 13.99
N ARG A 383 -13.12 -9.01 12.83
CA ARG A 383 -11.89 -9.77 12.74
C ARG A 383 -10.74 -8.92 12.19
N ASN A 384 -10.39 -7.89 12.95
CA ASN A 384 -9.36 -6.93 12.61
C ASN A 384 -8.06 -7.24 13.34
N ILE A 385 -6.92 -7.22 12.64
CA ILE A 385 -5.61 -7.46 13.22
C ILE A 385 -4.67 -6.30 12.84
N ILE A 386 -3.99 -5.74 13.85
CA ILE A 386 -2.90 -4.79 13.62
C ILE A 386 -1.59 -5.47 14.02
N ARG A 387 -0.68 -5.64 13.06
CA ARG A 387 0.64 -6.21 13.28
C ARG A 387 1.65 -5.09 13.49
N VAL A 388 2.50 -5.22 14.49
CA VAL A 388 3.47 -4.18 14.87
C VAL A 388 4.85 -4.78 14.99
N ASN A 389 5.83 -4.18 14.32
CA ASN A 389 7.22 -4.57 14.43
C ASN A 389 7.86 -3.98 15.69
N LYS A 390 8.05 -4.81 16.70
CA LYS A 390 8.61 -4.39 17.98
C LYS A 390 10.03 -3.81 17.87
N ALA A 391 10.80 -4.22 16.89
CA ALA A 391 12.16 -3.71 16.68
C ALA A 391 12.17 -2.22 16.30
N ASN A 392 11.08 -1.72 15.71
CA ASN A 392 10.94 -0.36 15.22
C ASN A 392 10.22 0.57 16.22
N MET A 393 9.76 0.06 17.37
CA MET A 393 9.06 0.84 18.43
C MET A 393 9.96 1.81 19.21
N SER A 394 11.21 2.01 18.84
CA SER A 394 12.14 2.87 19.62
C SER A 394 11.80 4.38 19.55
N ASP A 395 11.03 4.79 18.56
CA ASP A 395 10.52 6.16 18.40
C ASP A 395 9.02 6.19 18.67
N VAL A 396 8.65 6.74 19.82
CA VAL A 396 7.25 6.82 20.27
C VAL A 396 6.39 7.69 19.36
N ASN A 397 6.94 8.77 18.80
CA ASN A 397 6.19 9.64 17.90
C ASN A 397 5.85 8.91 16.61
N THR A 398 6.86 8.29 16.00
CA THR A 398 6.66 7.50 14.77
C THR A 398 5.67 6.36 15.01
N MET A 399 5.80 5.62 16.12
CA MET A 399 4.85 4.57 16.45
C MET A 399 3.42 5.10 16.61
N TYR A 400 3.24 6.27 17.20
CA TYR A 400 1.92 6.85 17.40
C TYR A 400 1.20 7.16 16.09
N TYR A 401 1.88 7.85 15.15
CA TYR A 401 1.24 8.16 13.88
C TYR A 401 1.14 6.94 12.95
N THR A 402 2.09 5.98 13.02
CA THR A 402 1.92 4.68 12.34
C THR A 402 0.69 3.94 12.84
N LEU A 403 0.40 3.95 14.15
CA LEU A 403 -0.83 3.35 14.68
C LEU A 403 -2.09 4.14 14.31
N ALA A 404 -1.98 5.45 14.09
CA ALA A 404 -3.06 6.22 13.51
C ALA A 404 -3.33 5.80 12.06
N HIS A 405 -2.28 5.55 11.27
CA HIS A 405 -2.32 5.03 9.91
C HIS A 405 -3.02 3.66 9.83
N GLU A 406 -2.57 2.69 10.65
CA GLU A 406 -3.08 1.32 10.60
C GLU A 406 -4.41 1.13 11.33
N GLY A 407 -4.67 1.94 12.37
CA GLY A 407 -5.81 1.79 13.26
C GLY A 407 -6.85 2.89 13.11
N PHE A 408 -6.83 3.88 14.04
CA PHE A 408 -7.83 4.94 14.17
C PHE A 408 -7.21 6.33 13.98
N PRO A 409 -7.73 7.12 13.02
CA PRO A 409 -8.82 6.87 12.07
C PRO A 409 -8.35 6.35 10.69
N GLY A 410 -7.22 5.64 10.62
CA GLY A 410 -6.63 5.13 9.38
C GLY A 410 -7.33 3.90 8.81
N HIS A 411 -6.54 2.91 8.34
CA HIS A 411 -7.05 1.78 7.57
C HIS A 411 -8.14 0.98 8.26
N LEU A 412 -7.97 0.59 9.54
CA LEU A 412 -8.98 -0.18 10.26
C LEU A 412 -10.33 0.56 10.26
N TYR A 413 -10.32 1.84 10.62
CA TYR A 413 -11.53 2.65 10.63
C TYR A 413 -12.09 2.84 9.21
N GLN A 414 -11.26 3.17 8.23
CA GLN A 414 -11.65 3.40 6.84
C GLN A 414 -12.40 2.20 6.25
N PHE A 415 -11.84 0.99 6.38
CA PHE A 415 -12.43 -0.22 5.83
C PHE A 415 -13.67 -0.68 6.58
N THR A 416 -13.62 -0.69 7.91
CA THR A 416 -14.77 -1.11 8.71
C THR A 416 -15.91 -0.12 8.62
N TRP A 417 -15.62 1.20 8.49
CA TRP A 417 -16.64 2.22 8.26
C TRP A 417 -17.38 1.98 6.93
N HIS A 418 -16.65 1.70 5.85
CA HIS A 418 -17.24 1.41 4.55
C HIS A 418 -18.01 0.08 4.56
N GLN A 419 -17.45 -0.98 5.14
CA GLN A 419 -18.08 -2.29 5.23
C GLN A 419 -19.38 -2.28 6.05
N ALA A 420 -19.53 -1.33 6.99
CA ALA A 420 -20.74 -1.18 7.81
C ALA A 420 -21.87 -0.40 7.12
N GLN A 421 -21.68 0.15 5.92
CA GLN A 421 -22.73 0.90 5.22
C GLN A 421 -23.84 -0.03 4.74
N GLU A 422 -25.11 0.46 4.74
CA GLU A 422 -26.28 -0.33 4.36
C GLU A 422 -26.26 -0.79 2.90
N ASP A 423 -25.60 -0.06 2.02
CA ASP A 423 -25.46 -0.34 0.58
C ASP A 423 -24.12 -0.96 0.19
N TYR A 424 -23.30 -1.36 1.19
CA TYR A 424 -22.06 -2.08 0.95
C TYR A 424 -22.29 -3.37 0.18
N LYS A 425 -21.49 -3.60 -0.86
CA LYS A 425 -21.56 -4.81 -1.68
C LYS A 425 -20.24 -5.59 -1.60
N PRO A 426 -20.29 -6.93 -1.50
CA PRO A 426 -19.09 -7.76 -1.34
C PRO A 426 -17.99 -7.55 -2.39
N PHE A 427 -18.34 -7.29 -3.67
CA PHE A 427 -17.35 -7.05 -4.72
C PHE A 427 -16.42 -5.88 -4.38
N ARG A 428 -16.91 -4.86 -3.64
CA ARG A 428 -16.10 -3.71 -3.20
C ARG A 428 -14.93 -4.12 -2.29
N HIS A 429 -15.06 -5.27 -1.63
CA HIS A 429 -13.99 -5.84 -0.80
C HIS A 429 -12.77 -6.24 -1.62
N GLU A 430 -12.99 -6.63 -2.88
CA GLU A 430 -11.93 -7.07 -3.79
C GLU A 430 -11.22 -5.92 -4.51
N LEU A 431 -11.81 -4.73 -4.52
CA LEU A 431 -11.24 -3.58 -5.22
C LEU A 431 -10.15 -2.90 -4.40
N THR A 432 -9.13 -2.41 -5.08
CA THR A 432 -8.00 -1.69 -4.47
C THR A 432 -7.84 -0.33 -5.13
N PHE A 433 -7.83 0.72 -4.33
CA PHE A 433 -7.59 2.10 -4.72
C PHE A 433 -6.44 2.67 -3.88
N MET A 434 -5.22 2.24 -4.22
CA MET A 434 -4.02 2.49 -3.41
C MET A 434 -3.83 3.97 -3.06
N GLY A 435 -3.97 4.87 -4.06
CA GLY A 435 -3.80 6.31 -3.84
C GLY A 435 -4.83 6.89 -2.88
N TYR A 436 -6.05 6.35 -2.88
CA TYR A 436 -7.08 6.74 -1.92
C TYR A 436 -6.82 6.10 -0.54
N GLU A 437 -6.50 4.82 -0.48
CA GLU A 437 -6.36 4.07 0.76
C GLU A 437 -5.16 4.53 1.59
N GLU A 438 -3.98 4.57 0.97
CA GLU A 438 -2.75 5.03 1.60
C GLU A 438 -2.76 6.55 1.82
N GLY A 439 -3.31 7.28 0.83
CA GLY A 439 -3.45 8.72 0.94
C GLY A 439 -4.33 9.16 2.12
N TRP A 440 -5.45 8.46 2.37
CA TRP A 440 -6.28 8.67 3.56
C TRP A 440 -5.48 8.41 4.84
N ALA A 441 -4.79 7.27 4.92
CA ALA A 441 -4.03 6.88 6.10
C ALA A 441 -2.90 7.88 6.41
N CYS A 442 -2.15 8.36 5.41
CA CYS A 442 -1.15 9.42 5.60
C CYS A 442 -1.77 10.78 5.94
N TYR A 443 -2.94 11.10 5.37
CA TYR A 443 -3.66 12.33 5.70
C TYR A 443 -4.08 12.36 7.18
N VAL A 444 -4.58 11.25 7.71
CA VAL A 444 -5.02 11.20 9.11
C VAL A 444 -3.87 11.13 10.11
N GLU A 445 -2.68 10.65 9.73
CA GLU A 445 -1.47 10.77 10.55
C GLU A 445 -1.23 12.21 10.98
N ARG A 446 -1.32 13.15 10.04
CA ARG A 446 -1.20 14.58 10.31
C ARG A 446 -2.24 15.05 11.32
N ILE A 447 -3.52 14.70 11.12
CA ILE A 447 -4.61 15.10 12.01
C ILE A 447 -4.39 14.56 13.43
N MET A 448 -3.92 13.32 13.54
CA MET A 448 -3.70 12.69 14.85
C MET A 448 -2.43 13.19 15.53
N LEU A 449 -1.40 13.60 14.79
CA LEU A 449 -0.24 14.29 15.36
C LEU A 449 -0.65 15.60 16.05
N GLU A 450 -1.56 16.37 15.48
CA GLU A 450 -2.10 17.59 16.11
C GLU A 450 -2.83 17.29 17.45
N ARG A 451 -3.35 16.07 17.61
CA ARG A 451 -4.07 15.58 18.79
C ARG A 451 -3.21 14.76 19.76
N SER A 452 -1.94 14.53 19.43
CA SER A 452 -1.02 13.67 20.18
C SER A 452 -0.62 14.15 21.57
N GLY A 453 -1.00 15.39 21.94
CA GLY A 453 -0.53 16.04 23.16
C GLY A 453 0.90 16.57 23.09
N LEU A 454 1.56 16.49 21.95
CA LEU A 454 2.74 17.29 21.62
C LEU A 454 2.38 18.77 21.59
N ASP A 455 3.38 19.63 21.73
CA ASP A 455 3.14 21.03 21.46
C ASP A 455 2.88 21.27 19.96
N GLU A 456 2.02 22.24 19.66
CA GLU A 456 1.54 22.54 18.31
C GLU A 456 2.68 22.68 17.27
N LEU A 457 3.82 23.26 17.65
CA LEU A 457 4.95 23.43 16.74
C LEU A 457 5.64 22.11 16.42
N THR A 458 5.79 21.23 17.41
CA THR A 458 6.37 19.90 17.21
C THR A 458 5.45 19.01 16.38
N ALA A 459 4.16 19.02 16.67
CA ALA A 459 3.18 18.26 15.90
C ALA A 459 3.16 18.69 14.43
N GLU A 460 3.12 20.00 14.18
CA GLU A 460 3.16 20.55 12.81
C GLU A 460 4.45 20.23 12.07
N TYR A 461 5.60 20.31 12.77
CA TYR A 461 6.90 19.95 12.20
C TYR A 461 6.94 18.49 11.75
N LEU A 462 6.54 17.55 12.62
CA LEU A 462 6.55 16.13 12.31
C LEU A 462 5.58 15.78 11.17
N ALA A 463 4.39 16.34 11.19
CA ALA A 463 3.40 16.13 10.14
C ALA A 463 3.87 16.66 8.76
N MET A 464 4.58 17.78 8.75
CA MET A 464 5.16 18.33 7.52
C MET A 464 6.35 17.52 7.01
N GLU A 465 7.24 17.08 7.92
CA GLU A 465 8.41 16.26 7.56
C GLU A 465 7.99 14.94 6.94
N ASP A 466 7.00 14.29 7.52
CA ASP A 466 6.46 13.03 7.04
C ASP A 466 5.84 13.17 5.64
N MET A 467 4.87 14.05 5.48
CA MET A 467 4.21 14.29 4.18
C MET A 467 5.19 14.70 3.08
N LEU A 468 6.15 15.60 3.38
CA LEU A 468 7.12 16.08 2.40
C LEU A 468 8.11 14.98 2.01
N SER A 469 8.40 14.04 2.88
CA SER A 469 9.20 12.86 2.56
C SER A 469 8.52 12.00 1.51
N TYR A 470 7.25 11.66 1.70
CA TYR A 470 6.48 10.89 0.71
C TYR A 470 6.32 11.63 -0.62
N VAL A 471 6.05 12.94 -0.59
CA VAL A 471 5.99 13.79 -1.80
C VAL A 471 7.30 13.76 -2.57
N MET A 472 8.45 13.82 -1.89
CA MET A 472 9.78 13.74 -2.50
C MET A 472 10.01 12.37 -3.16
N TYR A 473 9.70 11.27 -2.46
CA TYR A 473 9.87 9.92 -3.03
C TYR A 473 8.97 9.70 -4.25
N ALA A 474 7.69 10.07 -4.16
CA ALA A 474 6.75 9.95 -5.26
C ALA A 474 7.15 10.80 -6.48
N GLY A 475 7.57 12.05 -6.26
CA GLY A 475 8.03 12.91 -7.34
C GLY A 475 9.34 12.44 -7.98
N ALA A 476 10.29 11.90 -7.20
CA ALA A 476 11.52 11.31 -7.71
C ALA A 476 11.23 10.05 -8.56
N ASP A 477 10.29 9.22 -8.14
CA ASP A 477 9.85 8.05 -8.90
C ASP A 477 9.30 8.46 -10.28
N ILE A 478 8.39 9.43 -10.34
CA ILE A 478 7.87 9.96 -11.61
C ILE A 478 8.98 10.56 -12.46
N ALA A 479 9.86 11.35 -11.86
CA ALA A 479 10.97 11.97 -12.58
C ALA A 479 11.86 10.93 -13.27
N VAL A 480 12.20 9.85 -12.57
CA VAL A 480 13.10 8.80 -13.07
C VAL A 480 12.39 7.83 -13.99
N ASN A 481 11.26 7.25 -13.55
CA ASN A 481 10.60 6.14 -14.25
C ASN A 481 9.59 6.60 -15.32
N GLY A 482 9.00 7.80 -15.15
CA GLY A 482 8.04 8.36 -16.09
C GLY A 482 8.68 9.35 -17.07
N LEU A 483 9.43 10.32 -16.55
CA LEU A 483 9.98 11.42 -17.34
C LEU A 483 11.44 11.18 -17.82
N GLY A 484 12.09 10.10 -17.39
CA GLY A 484 13.41 9.71 -17.82
C GLY A 484 14.55 10.63 -17.35
N TYR A 485 14.39 11.25 -16.18
CA TYR A 485 15.43 12.12 -15.61
C TYR A 485 16.69 11.32 -15.33
N SER A 486 17.82 11.89 -15.71
CA SER A 486 19.14 11.45 -15.26
C SER A 486 19.37 11.82 -13.78
N PRO A 487 20.37 11.23 -13.10
CA PRO A 487 20.72 11.64 -11.73
C PRO A 487 20.96 13.14 -11.58
N ASP A 488 21.58 13.80 -12.58
CA ASP A 488 21.85 15.24 -12.56
C ASP A 488 20.56 16.07 -12.68
N GLU A 489 19.61 15.68 -13.55
CA GLU A 489 18.31 16.34 -13.69
C GLU A 489 17.45 16.14 -12.44
N LEU A 490 17.47 14.94 -11.85
CA LEU A 490 16.84 14.68 -10.55
C LEU A 490 17.45 15.57 -9.44
N GLY A 491 18.78 15.75 -9.45
CA GLY A 491 19.46 16.66 -8.52
C GLY A 491 19.00 18.11 -8.66
N ASP A 492 18.80 18.60 -9.88
CA ASP A 492 18.30 19.95 -10.15
C ASP A 492 16.85 20.11 -9.62
N TRP A 493 15.99 19.11 -9.82
CA TRP A 493 14.63 19.11 -9.28
C TRP A 493 14.59 19.04 -7.75
N LEU A 494 15.46 18.23 -7.12
CA LEU A 494 15.58 18.17 -5.66
C LEU A 494 15.98 19.55 -5.07
N GLU A 495 16.91 20.26 -5.72
CA GLU A 495 17.29 21.63 -5.31
C GLU A 495 16.12 22.62 -5.48
N GLU A 496 15.31 22.51 -6.54
CA GLU A 496 14.08 23.30 -6.72
C GLU A 496 13.07 23.06 -5.59
N MET A 497 12.93 21.81 -5.18
CA MET A 497 12.08 21.42 -4.05
C MET A 497 12.62 21.89 -2.69
N GLY A 498 13.88 22.32 -2.60
CA GLY A 498 14.52 22.78 -1.36
C GLY A 498 15.36 21.70 -0.65
N TYR A 499 15.61 20.57 -1.30
CA TYR A 499 16.47 19.49 -0.77
C TYR A 499 17.93 19.65 -1.20
N SER A 500 18.81 18.88 -0.57
CA SER A 500 20.22 18.85 -0.96
C SER A 500 20.43 17.97 -2.19
N ARG A 501 21.17 18.47 -3.18
CA ARG A 501 21.60 17.69 -4.34
C ARG A 501 22.42 16.44 -3.96
N GLU A 502 23.03 16.42 -2.77
CA GLU A 502 23.84 15.28 -2.30
C GLU A 502 23.07 13.96 -2.18
N ILE A 503 21.74 14.00 -2.15
CA ILE A 503 20.89 12.81 -2.06
C ILE A 503 20.47 12.27 -3.44
N GLN A 504 20.82 12.93 -4.56
CA GLN A 504 20.33 12.56 -5.90
C GLN A 504 20.58 11.10 -6.26
N ASP A 505 21.80 10.58 -6.04
CA ASP A 505 22.14 9.20 -6.39
C ASP A 505 21.37 8.18 -5.54
N MET A 506 21.12 8.51 -4.28
CA MET A 506 20.29 7.68 -3.40
C MET A 506 18.86 7.66 -3.87
N MET A 507 18.27 8.83 -4.15
CA MET A 507 16.87 8.93 -4.62
C MET A 507 16.70 8.27 -5.97
N TYR A 508 17.66 8.42 -6.88
CA TYR A 508 17.65 7.78 -8.18
C TYR A 508 17.62 6.24 -8.06
N ASN A 509 18.48 5.69 -7.20
CA ASN A 509 18.54 4.25 -6.98
C ASN A 509 17.25 3.70 -6.31
N ILE A 510 16.67 4.43 -5.35
CA ILE A 510 15.39 4.05 -4.74
C ILE A 510 14.26 4.05 -5.78
N SER A 511 14.22 5.03 -6.67
CA SER A 511 13.23 5.08 -7.75
C SER A 511 13.37 3.91 -8.72
N LEU A 512 14.58 3.46 -9.04
CA LEU A 512 14.80 2.26 -9.86
C LEU A 512 14.44 0.97 -9.11
N GLU A 513 14.72 0.91 -7.80
CA GLU A 513 14.48 -0.26 -6.96
C GLU A 513 13.00 -0.51 -6.71
N SER A 514 12.20 0.53 -6.53
CA SER A 514 10.81 0.43 -6.08
C SER A 514 9.86 1.34 -6.87
N PRO A 515 9.78 1.19 -8.21
CA PRO A 515 8.90 2.02 -9.03
C PRO A 515 7.44 1.85 -8.63
N GLY A 516 6.75 2.98 -8.51
CA GLY A 516 5.35 3.06 -8.12
C GLY A 516 5.07 2.97 -6.62
N SER A 517 6.01 2.49 -5.80
CA SER A 517 5.75 2.13 -4.40
C SER A 517 5.39 3.32 -3.50
N TYR A 518 5.97 4.49 -3.74
CA TYR A 518 5.69 5.69 -2.94
C TYR A 518 4.60 6.59 -3.52
N LEU A 519 4.11 6.29 -4.73
CA LEU A 519 3.06 7.08 -5.40
C LEU A 519 1.76 7.16 -4.58
N PRO A 520 1.21 6.04 -4.06
CA PRO A 520 0.00 6.06 -3.25
C PRO A 520 0.10 6.98 -2.04
N TYR A 521 1.21 6.91 -1.33
CA TYR A 521 1.49 7.69 -0.12
C TYR A 521 1.67 9.18 -0.45
N GLY A 522 2.61 9.51 -1.34
CA GLY A 522 2.98 10.90 -1.62
C GLY A 522 1.90 11.67 -2.37
N PHE A 523 1.37 11.08 -3.46
CA PHE A 523 0.28 11.69 -4.21
C PHE A 523 -1.00 11.71 -3.40
N GLY A 524 -1.38 10.57 -2.79
CA GLY A 524 -2.63 10.45 -2.04
C GLY A 524 -2.70 11.41 -0.85
N ALA A 525 -1.63 11.47 -0.02
CA ALA A 525 -1.57 12.42 1.11
C ALA A 525 -1.69 13.88 0.65
N ALA A 526 -0.92 14.26 -0.38
CA ALA A 526 -0.98 15.61 -0.94
C ALA A 526 -2.36 15.92 -1.55
N LYS A 527 -3.00 14.93 -2.19
CA LYS A 527 -4.34 15.07 -2.78
C LYS A 527 -5.40 15.30 -1.70
N PHE A 528 -5.46 14.46 -0.65
CA PHE A 528 -6.39 14.66 0.46
C PHE A 528 -6.17 16.00 1.18
N TRP A 529 -4.91 16.37 1.40
CA TRP A 529 -4.60 17.66 2.00
C TRP A 529 -5.05 18.82 1.12
N SER A 530 -4.84 18.75 -0.20
CA SER A 530 -5.30 19.77 -1.14
C SER A 530 -6.82 19.91 -1.14
N LEU A 531 -7.54 18.77 -1.10
CA LEU A 531 -9.00 18.74 -1.03
C LEU A 531 -9.52 19.41 0.24
N ARG A 532 -8.87 19.17 1.38
CA ARG A 532 -9.17 19.85 2.64
C ARG A 532 -9.00 21.37 2.52
N GLN A 533 -7.82 21.82 2.07
CA GLN A 533 -7.53 23.25 1.95
C GLN A 533 -8.51 23.95 0.99
N ARG A 534 -8.80 23.35 -0.14
CA ARG A 534 -9.76 23.88 -1.12
C ARG A 534 -11.18 23.97 -0.54
N THR A 535 -11.58 22.99 0.25
CA THR A 535 -12.90 22.98 0.91
C THR A 535 -12.98 24.00 2.03
N GLU A 536 -11.94 24.12 2.86
CA GLU A 536 -11.83 25.16 3.90
C GLU A 536 -11.85 26.57 3.30
N ASP A 537 -11.11 26.80 2.21
CA ASP A 537 -11.10 28.10 1.51
C ASP A 537 -12.47 28.44 0.89
N ALA A 538 -13.18 27.42 0.37
CA ALA A 538 -14.50 27.62 -0.24
C ALA A 538 -15.60 27.92 0.79
N LEU A 539 -15.54 27.30 1.96
CA LEU A 539 -16.62 27.36 2.98
C LEU A 539 -16.30 28.33 4.12
N GLY A 540 -15.03 28.62 4.41
CA GLY A 540 -14.64 29.52 5.49
C GLY A 540 -15.22 29.10 6.84
N GLU A 541 -16.04 30.00 7.45
CA GLU A 541 -16.69 29.72 8.75
C GLU A 541 -17.79 28.63 8.69
N ASP A 542 -18.24 28.26 7.50
CA ASP A 542 -19.24 27.20 7.28
C ASP A 542 -18.60 25.83 7.04
N PHE A 543 -17.25 25.70 7.11
CA PHE A 543 -16.55 24.42 7.04
C PHE A 543 -16.87 23.56 8.27
N ASP A 544 -17.29 22.33 8.02
CA ASP A 544 -17.58 21.32 9.04
C ASP A 544 -16.65 20.12 8.79
N GLU A 545 -15.75 19.84 9.74
CA GLU A 545 -14.73 18.80 9.59
C GLU A 545 -15.33 17.40 9.54
N GLU A 546 -16.36 17.11 10.34
CA GLU A 546 -17.03 15.80 10.35
C GLU A 546 -17.77 15.54 9.04
N GLU A 547 -18.47 16.54 8.53
CA GLU A 547 -19.15 16.44 7.24
C GLU A 547 -18.15 16.33 6.09
N PHE A 548 -17.01 17.05 6.14
CA PHE A 548 -15.94 16.90 5.16
C PHE A 548 -15.40 15.46 5.13
N HIS A 549 -15.05 14.88 6.29
CA HIS A 549 -14.59 13.50 6.37
C HIS A 549 -15.68 12.50 5.95
N TYR A 550 -16.96 12.79 6.24
CA TYR A 550 -18.07 11.99 5.74
C TYR A 550 -18.10 11.96 4.21
N GLN A 551 -17.94 13.12 3.55
CA GLN A 551 -17.91 13.18 2.07
C GLN A 551 -16.74 12.43 1.46
N LEU A 552 -15.61 12.37 2.14
CA LEU A 552 -14.47 11.56 1.72
C LEU A 552 -14.77 10.07 1.81
N LEU A 553 -15.39 9.60 2.90
CA LEU A 553 -15.57 8.18 3.23
C LEU A 553 -16.83 7.54 2.64
N ASN A 554 -17.86 8.33 2.36
CA ASN A 554 -19.25 7.89 2.19
C ASN A 554 -19.45 6.80 1.10
N HIS A 555 -18.68 6.81 0.03
CA HIS A 555 -18.72 5.80 -1.04
C HIS A 555 -17.54 4.81 -1.01
N GLY A 556 -16.76 4.79 0.09
CA GLY A 556 -15.58 3.95 0.25
C GLY A 556 -14.42 4.28 -0.70
N PRO A 557 -13.40 3.40 -0.79
CA PRO A 557 -12.26 3.58 -1.70
C PRO A 557 -12.69 3.70 -3.16
N ARG A 558 -12.20 4.74 -3.85
CA ARG A 558 -12.53 5.08 -5.23
C ARG A 558 -11.49 6.02 -5.85
N GLN A 559 -11.59 6.23 -7.17
CA GLN A 559 -10.76 7.20 -7.88
C GLN A 559 -11.05 8.65 -7.42
N PHE A 560 -10.03 9.49 -7.44
CA PHE A 560 -10.09 10.87 -6.91
C PHE A 560 -11.05 11.78 -7.69
N GLU A 561 -11.36 11.49 -8.94
CA GLU A 561 -12.35 12.22 -9.74
C GLU A 561 -13.74 12.18 -9.09
N LEU A 562 -14.16 11.01 -8.60
CA LEU A 562 -15.44 10.87 -7.88
C LEU A 562 -15.39 11.52 -6.49
N VAL A 563 -14.23 11.46 -5.80
CA VAL A 563 -14.05 12.19 -4.52
C VAL A 563 -14.19 13.70 -4.72
N GLU A 564 -13.61 14.25 -5.78
CA GLU A 564 -13.76 15.67 -6.11
C GLU A 564 -15.20 16.04 -6.52
N GLU A 565 -15.91 15.15 -7.21
CA GLU A 565 -17.33 15.37 -7.56
C GLU A 565 -18.21 15.45 -6.31
N ASP A 566 -18.00 14.56 -5.33
CA ASP A 566 -18.71 14.59 -4.05
C ASP A 566 -18.45 15.89 -3.30
N LEU A 567 -17.20 16.31 -3.19
CA LEU A 567 -16.83 17.58 -2.53
C LEU A 567 -17.36 18.81 -3.28
N ASN A 568 -17.35 18.80 -4.61
CA ASN A 568 -17.97 19.86 -5.40
C ASN A 568 -19.47 19.96 -5.12
N THR A 569 -20.16 18.83 -5.04
CA THR A 569 -21.58 18.76 -4.72
C THR A 569 -21.85 19.28 -3.29
N TYR A 570 -21.05 18.85 -2.32
CA TYR A 570 -21.12 19.32 -0.94
C TYR A 570 -20.92 20.83 -0.84
N VAL A 571 -19.83 21.37 -1.39
CA VAL A 571 -19.52 22.81 -1.37
C VAL A 571 -20.60 23.62 -2.07
N ALA A 572 -21.11 23.15 -3.22
CA ALA A 572 -22.21 23.80 -3.94
C ALA A 572 -23.51 23.82 -3.13
N SER A 573 -23.79 22.77 -2.35
CA SER A 573 -24.96 22.71 -1.46
C SER A 573 -24.95 23.80 -0.38
N LYS A 574 -23.75 24.23 0.02
CA LYS A 574 -23.51 25.34 0.96
C LYS A 574 -23.41 26.70 0.26
N GLY A 575 -23.53 26.75 -1.08
CA GLY A 575 -23.48 27.98 -1.89
C GLY A 575 -22.06 28.43 -2.26
N GLY A 576 -21.03 27.58 -2.02
CA GLY A 576 -19.65 27.78 -2.43
C GLY A 576 -19.32 27.17 -3.79
N GLN A 577 -18.06 27.26 -4.17
CA GLN A 577 -17.47 26.57 -5.32
C GLN A 577 -16.07 26.14 -4.92
N LEU A 578 -15.72 24.89 -5.18
CA LEU A 578 -14.38 24.38 -4.92
C LEU A 578 -13.38 25.06 -5.86
N PRO A 579 -12.35 25.76 -5.36
CA PRO A 579 -11.41 26.49 -6.22
C PRO A 579 -10.46 25.55 -6.94
N ASP A 580 -10.19 25.81 -8.23
CA ASP A 580 -9.17 25.11 -9.00
C ASP A 580 -7.76 25.61 -8.63
N ASP A 581 -7.62 26.91 -8.37
CA ASP A 581 -6.35 27.52 -7.92
C ASP A 581 -6.32 27.57 -6.39
N PHE A 582 -5.31 26.97 -5.81
CA PHE A 582 -5.15 26.85 -4.36
C PHE A 582 -3.66 26.88 -3.94
N THR A 583 -3.43 27.11 -2.67
CA THR A 583 -2.13 26.99 -2.02
C THR A 583 -2.18 25.86 -1.01
N PHE A 584 -1.21 24.95 -1.04
CA PHE A 584 -1.19 23.81 -0.10
C PHE A 584 -1.13 24.25 1.36
N PHE A 585 -0.46 25.37 1.66
CA PHE A 585 -0.25 25.88 3.02
C PHE A 585 -0.56 27.37 3.09
N SER A 586 -1.84 27.73 3.14
CA SER A 586 -2.31 29.13 3.16
C SER A 586 -2.19 29.78 4.53
N SER A 587 -2.20 29.02 5.62
CA SER A 587 -2.13 29.53 6.99
C SER A 587 -0.75 30.09 7.34
N SER A 588 -0.70 31.09 8.25
CA SER A 588 0.57 31.56 8.79
C SER A 588 1.17 30.51 9.71
N PRO A 589 2.46 30.15 9.58
CA PRO A 589 3.10 29.19 10.47
C PRO A 589 2.94 29.56 11.95
N VAL A 590 2.81 28.55 12.79
CA VAL A 590 2.73 28.69 14.25
C VAL A 590 3.92 29.49 14.80
N LYS A 591 3.64 30.52 15.63
CA LYS A 591 4.65 31.31 16.32
C LYS A 591 4.61 31.02 17.80
N ARG A 592 5.69 30.51 18.35
CA ARG A 592 5.90 30.45 19.81
C ARG A 592 6.50 31.75 20.34
N GLY A 593 6.00 32.21 21.47
CA GLY A 593 6.66 33.26 22.24
C GLY A 593 8.04 32.79 22.74
N MET A 594 9.06 33.64 22.57
CA MET A 594 10.44 33.32 22.94
C MET A 594 10.53 32.90 24.41
N SER A 595 11.01 31.70 24.69
CA SER A 595 11.58 31.34 25.97
C SER A 595 13.08 31.58 25.93
N ASP A 596 13.61 32.19 26.99
CA ASP A 596 15.03 32.56 27.16
C ASP A 596 15.95 31.35 27.36
N ARG A 597 16.04 30.43 26.39
CA ARG A 597 17.09 29.39 26.42
C ARG A 597 17.53 28.94 25.02
N ALA A 598 18.82 29.10 24.83
CA ALA A 598 19.72 28.38 23.95
C ALA A 598 19.84 28.82 22.49
N LYS A 599 20.94 29.40 22.24
CA LYS A 599 21.60 29.57 20.93
C LYS A 599 22.06 28.21 20.43
N VAL A 600 21.35 27.62 19.54
CA VAL A 600 21.88 26.60 18.64
C VAL A 600 21.56 27.03 17.22
N ALA A 601 22.52 27.57 16.59
CA ALA A 601 22.46 28.08 15.24
C ALA A 601 22.65 26.97 14.21
N ALA A 602 21.99 27.15 13.07
CA ALA A 602 22.43 26.76 11.74
C ALA A 602 22.86 25.27 11.55
N VAL A 603 21.93 24.33 11.73
CA VAL A 603 22.15 22.93 11.25
C VAL A 603 20.84 22.35 10.67
N VAL A 604 19.90 23.18 10.25
CA VAL A 604 18.51 22.76 10.07
C VAL A 604 18.18 22.31 8.63
N LEU A 605 18.96 22.69 7.64
CA LEU A 605 18.87 22.11 6.29
C LEU A 605 19.47 20.69 6.19
N GLY A 606 20.18 20.26 7.26
CA GLY A 606 20.78 18.91 7.34
C GLY A 606 19.97 17.90 8.15
N ILE A 607 18.88 18.29 8.84
CA ILE A 607 18.21 17.41 9.81
C ILE A 607 17.03 16.65 9.19
N ALA A 608 16.26 17.22 8.28
CA ALA A 608 15.27 16.47 7.52
C ALA A 608 15.94 15.36 6.68
N VAL A 609 17.05 15.71 6.03
CA VAL A 609 17.95 14.74 5.38
C VAL A 609 18.59 13.78 6.40
N LEU A 610 18.79 14.17 7.67
CA LEU A 610 19.42 13.32 8.69
C LEU A 610 18.44 12.32 9.33
N ALA A 611 17.15 12.59 9.43
CA ALA A 611 16.18 11.61 9.94
C ALA A 611 15.94 10.53 8.88
N ILE A 612 15.73 10.92 7.62
CA ILE A 612 15.68 10.00 6.47
C ILE A 612 17.03 9.30 6.29
N LEU A 613 18.16 10.04 6.37
CA LEU A 613 19.50 9.45 6.39
C LEU A 613 19.72 8.53 7.59
N VAL A 614 19.11 8.75 8.73
CA VAL A 614 19.24 7.86 9.91
C VAL A 614 18.48 6.57 9.70
N VAL A 615 17.30 6.57 9.05
CA VAL A 615 16.59 5.33 8.70
C VAL A 615 17.35 4.62 7.57
N VAL A 616 17.68 5.32 6.48
CA VAL A 616 18.43 4.74 5.34
C VAL A 616 19.89 4.44 5.71
N ILE A 617 20.55 5.25 6.54
CA ILE A 617 21.91 4.97 7.05
C ILE A 617 21.88 3.89 8.13
N ARG A 618 20.86 3.77 8.98
CA ARG A 618 20.73 2.62 9.87
C ARG A 618 20.52 1.32 9.09
N VAL A 619 19.69 1.35 8.06
CA VAL A 619 19.55 0.23 7.13
C VAL A 619 20.84 0.02 6.33
N GLY A 620 21.40 1.04 5.73
CA GLY A 620 22.65 0.95 4.93
C GLY A 620 23.92 0.68 5.74
N LEU A 621 24.03 1.15 7.01
CA LEU A 621 25.17 0.84 7.89
C LEU A 621 25.04 -0.53 8.55
N ARG A 622 23.82 -1.00 8.87
CA ARG A 622 23.58 -2.39 9.22
C ARG A 622 23.93 -3.30 8.04
N ARG A 623 23.53 -2.94 6.81
CA ARG A 623 23.90 -3.61 5.56
C ARG A 623 25.43 -3.60 5.32
N ARG A 624 26.15 -2.47 5.53
CA ARG A 624 27.63 -2.42 5.37
C ARG A 624 28.40 -3.13 6.47
N HIS A 625 27.93 -3.16 7.70
CA HIS A 625 28.57 -3.93 8.78
C HIS A 625 28.43 -5.43 8.51
N ARG A 626 27.23 -5.90 8.13
CA ARG A 626 26.99 -7.30 7.76
C ARG A 626 27.72 -7.70 6.47
N ARG A 627 27.80 -6.81 5.44
CA ARG A 627 28.61 -7.09 4.22
C ARG A 627 30.12 -7.21 4.50
N ARG A 628 30.66 -6.56 5.54
CA ARG A 628 32.07 -6.75 5.94
C ARG A 628 32.33 -8.06 6.67
N ASP A 629 31.38 -8.50 7.46
CA ASP A 629 31.48 -9.76 8.21
C ASP A 629 31.28 -11.00 7.31
N ILE A 630 30.74 -10.84 6.10
CA ILE A 630 30.57 -11.91 5.09
C ILE A 630 31.79 -12.02 4.15
N VAL A 631 32.61 -11.00 4.03
CA VAL A 631 33.81 -10.96 3.15
C VAL A 631 35.09 -11.28 3.92
N GLU A 632 35.08 -11.33 5.26
CA GLU A 632 36.13 -11.93 6.12
C GLU A 632 35.76 -13.33 6.55
#